data_7c380c57fcd46cc35a61c6ea224a5a6c
#
_entry.id   7c380c57fcd46cc35a61c6ea224a5a6c
#
_cell.length_a   1.000
_cell.length_b   1.000
_cell.length_c   1.000
_cell.angle_alpha   90.00
_cell.angle_beta   90.00
_cell.angle_gamma   90.00
#
_symmetry.space_group_name_H-M   'P 1'
#
loop_
_entity.id
_entity.type
_entity.pdbx_description
1 polymer ?
#
loop_
_entity_poly.entity_id
_entity_poly.type
_entity_poly.pdbx_seq_one_letter_code
_entity_poly.pdbx_strand_id
1 'polypeptide(L)'
;MAGAKSTRTERPSAKGERVRLASVIAPFRADATEDTKPSGRAGKTGRARTTQHQVIPSGAKKARLPEKLFPQLATLVSAAPTTGDWIYEVKFDGYRILTRIKHGKPALFTRRGHDWSSKMPALVEQLRTLGIKSAWLDGEIVVMGKDGVPSFNALQNAFDRARTADIQYFLFDVPFFEGYDLRQVPLRDRRRLLKTLLETRATDKIRFSDDFAGDGTSIFAAACRMKLEGVIAKRADAPYVSRRSKTWLKLKCTQRQEFVIVGFTDRKGERTAPGIGSLLLGVHDDAGKLVFAGSVGTGWSTETAADLKRRLVALEVKHPPFADATKPKSGRWSRRSAVPERWVKPVLVAEISFSEWTPDGQLRHASFEGLRMDKPAQSITRERALEPELAGRKPLRR
;
A
#
# COMPACT_ATOMS: atom_id res chain seq x y z
N MET A 1 -55.55 25.98 11.88
CA MET A 1 -54.51 25.67 12.85
C MET A 1 -54.27 24.16 12.85
N ALA A 2 -53.20 23.67 12.24
CA ALA A 2 -52.77 22.30 12.35
C ALA A 2 -51.23 22.29 12.25
N GLY A 3 -50.60 22.06 13.40
CA GLY A 3 -49.15 22.07 13.54
C GLY A 3 -48.52 20.76 13.06
N ALA A 4 -47.61 20.87 12.13
CA ALA A 4 -46.79 19.77 11.64
C ALA A 4 -45.66 19.51 12.64
N LYS A 5 -45.61 18.31 13.23
CA LYS A 5 -44.48 17.80 14.03
C LYS A 5 -43.38 17.36 13.13
N SER A 6 -42.24 18.05 13.14
CA SER A 6 -40.99 17.66 12.49
C SER A 6 -40.35 16.55 13.32
N THR A 7 -40.24 15.35 12.75
CA THR A 7 -39.44 14.24 13.27
C THR A 7 -37.96 14.47 12.89
N ARG A 8 -37.17 14.85 13.86
CA ARG A 8 -35.71 15.02 13.76
C ARG A 8 -35.07 13.65 13.79
N THR A 9 -34.65 13.12 12.64
CA THR A 9 -33.80 11.93 12.54
C THR A 9 -32.40 12.28 13.07
N GLU A 10 -32.03 11.72 14.21
CA GLU A 10 -30.68 11.83 14.76
C GLU A 10 -29.68 11.11 13.84
N ARG A 11 -28.71 11.85 13.32
CA ARG A 11 -27.53 11.29 12.64
C ARG A 11 -26.62 10.66 13.70
N PRO A 12 -26.06 9.46 13.48
CA PRO A 12 -25.10 8.85 14.41
C PRO A 12 -23.87 9.75 14.57
N SER A 13 -23.42 9.92 15.81
CA SER A 13 -22.39 10.90 16.17
C SER A 13 -21.03 10.54 15.57
N ALA A 14 -20.39 11.50 14.94
CA ALA A 14 -19.04 11.42 14.35
C ALA A 14 -17.93 10.99 15.34
N LYS A 15 -18.20 11.00 16.65
CA LYS A 15 -17.30 10.55 17.71
C LYS A 15 -17.12 9.02 17.73
N GLY A 16 -18.17 8.23 17.46
CA GLY A 16 -18.12 6.77 17.49
C GLY A 16 -17.30 6.17 16.33
N GLU A 17 -17.32 6.82 15.16
CA GLU A 17 -16.53 6.40 14.00
C GLU A 17 -15.02 6.68 14.16
N ARG A 18 -14.65 7.80 14.78
CA ARG A 18 -13.23 8.13 15.06
C ARG A 18 -12.56 7.08 15.95
N VAL A 19 -13.25 6.57 16.95
CA VAL A 19 -12.72 5.58 17.89
C VAL A 19 -12.48 4.23 17.20
N ARG A 20 -13.37 3.81 16.29
CA ARG A 20 -13.22 2.52 15.57
C ARG A 20 -12.09 2.53 14.57
N LEU A 21 -11.88 3.61 13.81
CA LEU A 21 -10.76 3.74 12.88
C LEU A 21 -9.41 3.84 13.62
N ALA A 22 -9.35 4.57 14.72
CA ALA A 22 -8.14 4.68 15.53
C ALA A 22 -7.71 3.35 16.16
N SER A 23 -8.64 2.46 16.54
CA SER A 23 -8.33 1.16 17.12
C SER A 23 -7.70 0.18 16.12
N VAL A 24 -7.97 0.33 14.82
CA VAL A 24 -7.43 -0.54 13.75
C VAL A 24 -5.94 -0.27 13.51
N ILE A 25 -5.47 0.93 13.78
CA ILE A 25 -4.07 1.34 13.58
C ILE A 25 -3.30 1.56 14.89
N ALA A 26 -3.98 1.57 16.03
CA ALA A 26 -3.32 1.76 17.33
C ALA A 26 -2.35 0.60 17.64
N PRO A 27 -1.15 0.89 18.19
CA PRO A 27 -0.29 -0.18 18.70
C PRO A 27 -0.99 -0.86 19.87
N PHE A 28 -0.88 -2.19 19.94
CA PHE A 28 -1.36 -2.98 21.08
C PHE A 28 -0.65 -2.47 22.34
N ARG A 29 -1.37 -1.73 23.20
CA ARG A 29 -0.88 -1.45 24.55
C ARG A 29 -1.05 -2.75 25.33
N ALA A 30 0.08 -3.38 25.68
CA ALA A 30 0.09 -4.39 26.71
C ALA A 30 -0.45 -3.70 27.98
N ASP A 31 -1.58 -4.16 28.50
CA ASP A 31 -2.10 -3.72 29.78
C ASP A 31 -1.02 -3.97 30.83
N ALA A 32 -0.55 -2.89 31.44
CA ALA A 32 0.30 -2.97 32.62
C ALA A 32 -0.54 -3.63 33.71
N THR A 33 -0.21 -4.88 34.03
CA THR A 33 -0.78 -5.63 35.11
C THR A 33 -0.46 -4.92 36.42
N GLU A 34 -1.47 -4.41 37.10
CA GLU A 34 -1.38 -4.07 38.50
C GLU A 34 -1.01 -5.32 39.32
N ASP A 35 0.07 -5.21 40.10
CA ASP A 35 0.51 -6.18 41.08
C ASP A 35 -0.56 -6.46 42.12
N THR A 36 -1.26 -7.57 42.02
CA THR A 36 -1.92 -8.22 43.12
C THR A 36 -1.40 -9.62 43.29
N LYS A 37 -0.58 -9.83 44.33
CA LYS A 37 -0.14 -11.16 44.76
C LYS A 37 -1.34 -12.02 45.17
N PRO A 38 -1.45 -13.26 44.70
CA PRO A 38 -2.13 -14.30 45.40
C PRO A 38 -1.14 -15.34 45.93
N SER A 39 -1.20 -15.60 47.20
CA SER A 39 -0.64 -16.77 47.89
C SER A 39 -1.43 -18.03 47.54
N GLY A 40 -0.72 -19.13 47.24
CA GLY A 40 -1.31 -20.41 47.52
C GLY A 40 -1.33 -21.47 46.43
N ARG A 41 -0.46 -22.48 46.60
CA ARG A 41 -0.59 -23.89 46.26
C ARG A 41 -0.52 -24.36 44.79
N ALA A 42 0.60 -25.04 44.54
CA ALA A 42 0.88 -25.88 43.40
C ALA A 42 -0.16 -26.98 43.16
N GLY A 43 -0.80 -26.93 41.99
CA GLY A 43 -1.51 -28.04 41.38
C GLY A 43 -0.94 -28.29 39.99
N LYS A 44 -0.21 -29.40 39.81
CA LYS A 44 0.21 -29.89 38.50
C LYS A 44 -1.04 -30.33 37.69
N THR A 45 -1.49 -29.52 36.79
CA THR A 45 -2.44 -29.95 35.74
C THR A 45 -1.77 -29.74 34.40
N GLY A 46 -1.56 -30.83 33.67
CA GLY A 46 -1.00 -30.84 32.34
C GLY A 46 -1.86 -29.96 31.41
N ARG A 47 -1.22 -28.94 30.84
CA ARG A 47 -1.84 -28.04 29.84
C ARG A 47 -1.99 -28.83 28.55
N ALA A 48 -3.16 -29.44 28.36
CA ALA A 48 -3.56 -30.02 27.09
C ALA A 48 -3.46 -28.90 26.03
N ARG A 49 -2.49 -29.01 25.10
CA ARG A 49 -2.45 -28.22 23.87
C ARG A 49 -3.67 -28.64 23.05
N THR A 50 -4.77 -27.94 23.22
CA THR A 50 -5.92 -28.05 22.34
C THR A 50 -5.44 -27.58 20.95
N THR A 51 -5.11 -28.52 20.08
CA THR A 51 -4.96 -28.28 18.65
C THR A 51 -6.35 -27.91 18.13
N GLN A 52 -6.67 -26.62 18.11
CA GLN A 52 -7.82 -26.14 17.33
C GLN A 52 -7.55 -26.55 15.89
N HIS A 53 -8.27 -27.56 15.41
CA HIS A 53 -8.30 -27.91 14.00
C HIS A 53 -8.79 -26.66 13.24
N GLN A 54 -7.87 -26.00 12.55
CA GLN A 54 -8.25 -24.92 11.65
C GLN A 54 -9.15 -25.49 10.57
N VAL A 55 -10.41 -25.07 10.59
CA VAL A 55 -11.40 -25.54 9.62
C VAL A 55 -11.06 -24.92 8.26
N ILE A 56 -10.64 -25.76 7.33
CA ILE A 56 -10.41 -25.36 5.94
C ILE A 56 -11.75 -24.91 5.35
N PRO A 57 -11.85 -23.71 4.76
CA PRO A 57 -13.09 -23.20 4.21
C PRO A 57 -13.67 -24.11 3.11
N SER A 58 -15.00 -24.14 3.02
CA SER A 58 -15.69 -24.82 1.91
C SER A 58 -15.27 -24.25 0.56
N GLY A 59 -15.15 -25.08 -0.47
CA GLY A 59 -14.67 -24.70 -1.79
C GLY A 59 -13.15 -24.71 -1.96
N ALA A 60 -12.38 -24.94 -0.89
CA ALA A 60 -10.94 -25.15 -0.97
C ALA A 60 -10.61 -26.45 -1.72
N LYS A 61 -9.60 -26.43 -2.58
CA LYS A 61 -9.17 -27.59 -3.37
C LYS A 61 -7.78 -28.05 -2.92
N LYS A 62 -7.61 -29.35 -2.68
CA LYS A 62 -6.27 -29.92 -2.44
C LYS A 62 -5.35 -29.61 -3.62
N ALA A 63 -4.18 -29.05 -3.37
CA ALA A 63 -3.21 -28.70 -4.38
C ALA A 63 -1.79 -28.62 -3.79
N ARG A 64 -0.78 -28.78 -4.64
CA ARG A 64 0.61 -28.48 -4.28
C ARG A 64 0.80 -26.97 -4.17
N LEU A 65 1.65 -26.53 -3.24
CA LEU A 65 2.03 -25.13 -3.10
C LEU A 65 2.63 -24.63 -4.42
N PRO A 66 2.06 -23.61 -5.07
CA PRO A 66 2.64 -23.06 -6.29
C PRO A 66 3.97 -22.38 -6.00
N GLU A 67 4.95 -22.56 -6.88
CA GLU A 67 6.28 -21.97 -6.73
C GLU A 67 6.25 -20.43 -6.86
N LYS A 68 5.31 -19.90 -7.66
CA LYS A 68 5.13 -18.45 -7.86
C LYS A 68 3.65 -18.08 -7.69
N LEU A 69 3.43 -16.95 -7.07
CA LEU A 69 2.12 -16.29 -6.98
C LEU A 69 2.32 -14.80 -7.26
N PHE A 70 1.42 -14.22 -8.06
CA PHE A 70 1.37 -12.77 -8.26
C PHE A 70 0.17 -12.19 -7.49
N PRO A 71 0.28 -10.95 -6.97
CA PRO A 71 -0.79 -10.36 -6.18
C PRO A 71 -1.98 -9.95 -7.04
N GLN A 72 -3.16 -9.98 -6.43
CA GLN A 72 -4.33 -9.28 -6.95
C GLN A 72 -4.13 -7.77 -6.79
N LEU A 73 -4.46 -7.00 -7.85
CA LEU A 73 -4.27 -5.56 -7.89
C LEU A 73 -5.61 -4.84 -7.91
N ALA A 74 -5.70 -3.78 -7.11
CA ALA A 74 -6.89 -2.94 -7.04
C ALA A 74 -6.97 -1.95 -8.20
N THR A 75 -8.21 -1.63 -8.62
CA THR A 75 -8.53 -0.61 -9.63
C THR A 75 -8.83 0.72 -8.93
N LEU A 76 -8.29 1.83 -9.43
CA LEU A 76 -8.58 3.16 -8.90
C LEU A 76 -10.00 3.57 -9.29
N VAL A 77 -10.75 4.10 -8.32
CA VAL A 77 -12.10 4.65 -8.52
C VAL A 77 -12.22 6.02 -7.85
N SER A 78 -13.16 6.84 -8.34
CA SER A 78 -13.43 8.20 -7.85
C SER A 78 -14.29 8.22 -6.59
N ALA A 79 -15.17 7.22 -6.40
CA ALA A 79 -16.09 7.11 -5.27
C ALA A 79 -16.26 5.67 -4.80
N ALA A 80 -16.78 5.49 -3.59
CA ALA A 80 -17.09 4.19 -3.03
C ALA A 80 -18.20 3.48 -3.82
N PRO A 81 -18.14 2.14 -3.99
CA PRO A 81 -19.21 1.40 -4.63
C PRO A 81 -20.49 1.45 -3.79
N THR A 82 -21.64 1.63 -4.47
CA THR A 82 -22.96 1.77 -3.84
C THR A 82 -23.72 0.47 -3.76
N THR A 83 -23.31 -0.55 -4.51
CA THR A 83 -24.00 -1.85 -4.60
C THR A 83 -23.06 -3.01 -4.37
N GLY A 84 -23.59 -4.10 -3.80
CA GLY A 84 -22.83 -5.32 -3.52
C GLY A 84 -22.28 -5.36 -2.09
N ASP A 85 -21.71 -6.50 -1.73
CA ASP A 85 -21.12 -6.74 -0.42
C ASP A 85 -19.61 -6.48 -0.49
N TRP A 86 -19.17 -5.42 0.19
CA TRP A 86 -17.80 -4.93 0.16
C TRP A 86 -17.19 -4.90 1.55
N ILE A 87 -15.95 -5.37 1.65
CA ILE A 87 -15.09 -5.28 2.81
C ILE A 87 -14.17 -4.06 2.60
N TYR A 88 -14.15 -3.15 3.56
CA TYR A 88 -13.33 -1.93 3.51
C TYR A 88 -12.15 -2.04 4.45
N GLU A 89 -10.94 -1.85 3.94
CA GLU A 89 -9.69 -1.91 4.71
C GLU A 89 -8.89 -0.62 4.54
N VAL A 90 -7.97 -0.34 5.47
CA VAL A 90 -6.98 0.74 5.29
C VAL A 90 -6.19 0.47 4.02
N LYS A 91 -6.03 1.49 3.19
CA LYS A 91 -4.98 1.48 2.17
C LYS A 91 -3.67 1.84 2.85
N PHE A 92 -2.88 0.82 3.16
CA PHE A 92 -1.56 1.01 3.75
C PHE A 92 -0.60 1.65 2.76
N ASP A 93 0.23 2.54 3.27
CA ASP A 93 1.30 3.19 2.53
C ASP A 93 2.63 2.46 2.77
N GLY A 94 2.91 1.45 1.96
CA GLY A 94 4.04 0.57 2.15
C GLY A 94 4.51 -0.18 0.90
N TYR A 95 5.15 -1.33 1.12
CA TYR A 95 5.48 -2.27 0.06
C TYR A 95 4.65 -3.54 0.18
N ARG A 96 4.02 -3.93 -0.93
CA ARG A 96 3.30 -5.20 -1.05
C ARG A 96 4.28 -6.36 -0.99
N ILE A 97 4.06 -7.26 -0.04
CA ILE A 97 4.83 -8.49 0.13
C ILE A 97 3.90 -9.69 0.06
N LEU A 98 4.33 -10.69 -0.70
CA LEU A 98 3.78 -12.03 -0.72
C LEU A 98 4.74 -12.93 0.05
N THR A 99 4.25 -13.61 1.06
CA THR A 99 5.05 -14.57 1.83
C THR A 99 4.74 -15.99 1.37
N ARG A 100 5.74 -16.68 0.85
CA ARG A 100 5.67 -18.13 0.64
C ARG A 100 6.26 -18.84 1.86
N ILE A 101 5.49 -19.73 2.46
CA ILE A 101 5.98 -20.64 3.49
C ILE A 101 6.02 -22.04 2.88
N LYS A 102 7.22 -22.64 2.80
CA LYS A 102 7.43 -24.00 2.28
C LYS A 102 8.23 -24.80 3.31
N HIS A 103 7.66 -25.92 3.76
CA HIS A 103 8.24 -26.74 4.85
C HIS A 103 8.60 -25.93 6.11
N GLY A 104 7.72 -24.99 6.49
CA GLY A 104 7.93 -24.11 7.64
C GLY A 104 8.96 -23.00 7.44
N LYS A 105 9.51 -22.84 6.24
CA LYS A 105 10.52 -21.81 5.90
C LYS A 105 9.85 -20.66 5.12
N PRO A 106 9.72 -19.47 5.72
CA PRO A 106 9.18 -18.30 5.04
C PRO A 106 10.18 -17.69 4.05
N ALA A 107 9.66 -17.19 2.93
CA ALA A 107 10.38 -16.35 1.98
C ALA A 107 9.48 -15.19 1.56
N LEU A 108 10.04 -13.97 1.49
CA LEU A 108 9.34 -12.72 1.27
C LEU A 108 9.56 -12.23 -0.15
N PHE A 109 8.50 -12.12 -0.93
CA PHE A 109 8.57 -11.70 -2.33
C PHE A 109 7.87 -10.36 -2.54
N THR A 110 8.53 -9.45 -3.24
CA THR A 110 7.88 -8.23 -3.69
C THR A 110 6.76 -8.54 -4.68
N ARG A 111 5.92 -7.58 -4.98
CA ARG A 111 4.87 -7.65 -6.00
C ARG A 111 5.32 -8.28 -7.32
N ARG A 112 6.63 -8.20 -7.67
CA ARG A 112 7.23 -8.74 -8.90
C ARG A 112 7.93 -10.06 -8.74
N GLY A 113 7.96 -10.60 -7.53
CA GLY A 113 8.62 -11.87 -7.25
C GLY A 113 10.11 -11.75 -6.94
N HIS A 114 10.65 -10.56 -6.68
CA HIS A 114 12.01 -10.42 -6.15
C HIS A 114 12.03 -10.87 -4.69
N ASP A 115 12.94 -11.74 -4.34
CA ASP A 115 13.15 -12.20 -2.97
C ASP A 115 13.81 -11.09 -2.12
N TRP A 116 13.11 -10.64 -1.09
CA TRP A 116 13.57 -9.65 -0.11
C TRP A 116 13.78 -10.25 1.29
N SER A 117 13.79 -11.56 1.42
CA SER A 117 13.94 -12.25 2.72
C SER A 117 15.19 -11.78 3.48
N SER A 118 16.32 -11.63 2.78
CA SER A 118 17.58 -11.16 3.37
C SER A 118 17.56 -9.72 3.85
N LYS A 119 16.65 -8.90 3.31
CA LYS A 119 16.47 -7.50 3.74
C LYS A 119 15.69 -7.37 5.04
N MET A 120 14.91 -8.39 5.41
CA MET A 120 14.00 -8.37 6.58
C MET A 120 14.14 -9.63 7.43
N PRO A 121 15.35 -9.96 7.95
CA PRO A 121 15.58 -11.21 8.67
C PRO A 121 14.72 -11.32 9.93
N ALA A 122 14.49 -10.23 10.66
CA ALA A 122 13.63 -10.21 11.84
C ALA A 122 12.17 -10.57 11.51
N LEU A 123 11.63 -10.09 10.39
CA LEU A 123 10.28 -10.42 9.95
C LEU A 123 10.19 -11.89 9.52
N VAL A 124 11.21 -12.42 8.83
CA VAL A 124 11.27 -13.84 8.45
C VAL A 124 11.23 -14.71 9.71
N GLU A 125 11.96 -14.35 10.77
CA GLU A 125 11.95 -15.10 12.03
C GLU A 125 10.57 -15.05 12.70
N GLN A 126 9.93 -13.89 12.75
CA GLN A 126 8.56 -13.76 13.27
C GLN A 126 7.55 -14.60 12.48
N LEU A 127 7.69 -14.70 11.16
CA LEU A 127 6.83 -15.56 10.33
C LEU A 127 7.01 -17.06 10.63
N ARG A 128 8.20 -17.49 11.06
CA ARG A 128 8.43 -18.88 11.49
C ARG A 128 7.65 -19.23 12.75
N THR A 129 7.50 -18.27 13.67
CA THR A 129 6.76 -18.50 14.92
C THR A 129 5.26 -18.77 14.69
N LEU A 130 4.71 -18.42 13.52
CA LEU A 130 3.34 -18.76 13.14
C LEU A 130 3.13 -20.28 13.03
N GLY A 131 4.18 -21.09 12.92
CA GLY A 131 4.10 -22.55 12.88
C GLY A 131 3.34 -23.10 11.67
N ILE A 132 3.25 -22.33 10.58
CA ILE A 132 2.62 -22.73 9.32
C ILE A 132 3.61 -23.56 8.52
N LYS A 133 3.19 -24.72 8.01
CA LYS A 133 4.06 -25.58 7.19
C LYS A 133 4.06 -25.19 5.72
N SER A 134 2.91 -24.76 5.19
CA SER A 134 2.74 -24.47 3.78
C SER A 134 1.68 -23.40 3.56
N ALA A 135 2.07 -22.22 3.01
CA ALA A 135 1.12 -21.16 2.70
C ALA A 135 1.66 -20.17 1.65
N TRP A 136 0.75 -19.44 1.03
CA TRP A 136 0.95 -18.10 0.50
C TRP A 136 0.12 -17.12 1.32
N LEU A 137 0.76 -16.10 1.87
CA LEU A 137 0.14 -14.99 2.59
C LEU A 137 0.35 -13.71 1.79
N ASP A 138 -0.62 -12.83 1.81
CA ASP A 138 -0.60 -11.58 1.05
C ASP A 138 -0.84 -10.40 2.00
N GLY A 139 0.03 -9.41 1.96
CA GLY A 139 -0.02 -8.29 2.89
C GLY A 139 0.82 -7.08 2.45
N GLU A 140 0.85 -6.07 3.31
CA GLU A 140 1.63 -4.85 3.14
C GLU A 140 2.58 -4.67 4.31
N ILE A 141 3.86 -4.41 4.04
CA ILE A 141 4.81 -4.00 5.07
C ILE A 141 4.84 -2.48 5.19
N VAL A 142 4.85 -2.00 6.43
CA VAL A 142 4.87 -0.57 6.76
C VAL A 142 5.81 -0.28 7.94
N VAL A 143 6.17 0.98 8.09
CA VAL A 143 6.69 1.54 9.34
C VAL A 143 5.70 2.61 9.81
N MET A 144 5.31 2.55 11.07
CA MET A 144 4.39 3.53 11.65
C MET A 144 5.12 4.82 11.95
N GLY A 145 4.54 5.95 11.56
CA GLY A 145 4.97 7.27 11.95
C GLY A 145 4.71 7.55 13.43
N LYS A 146 5.24 8.66 13.92
CA LYS A 146 5.05 9.10 15.32
C LYS A 146 3.58 9.39 15.66
N ASP A 147 2.78 9.70 14.67
CA ASP A 147 1.34 9.94 14.74
C ASP A 147 0.49 8.65 14.69
N GLY A 148 1.16 7.48 14.58
CA GLY A 148 0.48 6.19 14.45
C GLY A 148 -0.08 5.91 13.06
N VAL A 149 0.24 6.73 12.05
CA VAL A 149 -0.13 6.52 10.64
C VAL A 149 1.04 5.87 9.89
N PRO A 150 0.79 4.92 8.97
CA PRO A 150 1.85 4.37 8.11
C PRO A 150 2.59 5.47 7.35
N SER A 151 3.92 5.42 7.37
CA SER A 151 4.79 6.39 6.71
C SER A 151 5.72 5.71 5.73
N PHE A 152 5.52 5.97 4.43
CA PHE A 152 6.37 5.43 3.37
C PHE A 152 7.82 5.92 3.48
N ASN A 153 8.00 7.18 3.85
CA ASN A 153 9.34 7.75 4.08
C ASN A 153 10.06 7.05 5.25
N ALA A 154 9.36 6.76 6.35
CA ALA A 154 9.93 6.00 7.47
C ALA A 154 10.32 4.58 7.04
N LEU A 155 9.49 3.94 6.20
CA LEU A 155 9.78 2.61 5.65
C LEU A 155 11.03 2.63 4.74
N GLN A 156 11.18 3.62 3.88
CA GLN A 156 12.39 3.78 3.06
C GLN A 156 13.63 4.00 3.90
N ASN A 157 13.56 4.90 4.88
CA ASN A 157 14.65 5.15 5.81
C ASN A 157 15.06 3.88 6.58
N ALA A 158 14.10 3.00 6.91
CA ALA A 158 14.38 1.72 7.55
C ALA A 158 15.23 0.80 6.66
N PHE A 159 14.95 0.76 5.35
CA PHE A 159 15.76 -0.01 4.40
C PHE A 159 17.12 0.64 4.13
N ASP A 160 17.18 1.94 3.92
CA ASP A 160 18.42 2.66 3.62
C ASP A 160 19.43 2.60 4.80
N ARG A 161 18.93 2.54 6.03
CA ARG A 161 19.75 2.47 7.26
C ARG A 161 19.89 1.05 7.81
N ALA A 162 19.40 0.03 7.09
CA ALA A 162 19.35 -1.38 7.54
C ALA A 162 18.67 -1.57 8.92
N ARG A 163 17.72 -0.71 9.28
CA ARG A 163 16.94 -0.76 10.52
C ARG A 163 15.53 -1.30 10.27
N THR A 164 15.45 -2.55 9.79
CA THR A 164 14.18 -3.17 9.39
C THR A 164 13.43 -3.83 10.56
N ALA A 165 13.94 -3.68 11.79
CA ALA A 165 13.28 -4.21 12.99
C ALA A 165 11.93 -3.54 13.30
N ASP A 166 11.72 -2.28 12.86
CA ASP A 166 10.47 -1.54 13.09
C ASP A 166 9.39 -1.80 12.04
N ILE A 167 9.69 -2.60 11.03
CA ILE A 167 8.72 -2.99 10.01
C ILE A 167 7.63 -3.84 10.62
N GLN A 168 6.36 -3.46 10.35
CA GLN A 168 5.17 -4.24 10.64
C GLN A 168 4.59 -4.80 9.34
N TYR A 169 4.00 -5.98 9.42
CA TYR A 169 3.40 -6.66 8.27
C TYR A 169 1.92 -6.89 8.50
N PHE A 170 1.08 -6.17 7.75
CA PHE A 170 -0.37 -6.29 7.78
C PHE A 170 -0.81 -7.30 6.73
N LEU A 171 -1.27 -8.46 7.18
CA LEU A 171 -1.79 -9.53 6.34
C LEU A 171 -3.29 -9.34 6.10
N PHE A 172 -3.74 -9.50 4.88
CA PHE A 172 -5.14 -9.30 4.49
C PHE A 172 -5.71 -10.37 3.57
N ASP A 173 -4.91 -11.33 3.09
CA ASP A 173 -5.40 -12.47 2.31
C ASP A 173 -4.49 -13.71 2.46
N VAL A 174 -5.07 -14.90 2.25
CA VAL A 174 -4.39 -16.19 2.29
C VAL A 174 -4.82 -17.04 1.09
N PRO A 175 -4.19 -16.86 -0.09
CA PRO A 175 -4.53 -17.57 -1.32
C PRO A 175 -4.25 -19.08 -1.32
N PHE A 176 -3.37 -19.55 -0.42
CA PHE A 176 -3.01 -20.96 -0.26
C PHE A 176 -2.69 -21.27 1.20
N PHE A 177 -3.17 -22.39 1.74
CA PHE A 177 -2.92 -22.77 3.12
C PHE A 177 -2.94 -24.29 3.31
N GLU A 178 -1.86 -24.87 3.93
CA GLU A 178 -1.72 -26.24 4.39
C GLU A 178 -2.17 -27.29 3.35
N GLY A 179 -1.70 -27.15 2.11
CA GLY A 179 -2.02 -28.08 1.02
C GLY A 179 -3.33 -27.82 0.29
N TYR A 180 -3.94 -26.67 0.52
CA TYR A 180 -5.18 -26.26 -0.14
C TYR A 180 -5.02 -24.96 -0.93
N ASP A 181 -5.47 -24.97 -2.17
CA ASP A 181 -5.68 -23.77 -2.98
C ASP A 181 -7.00 -23.11 -2.56
N LEU A 182 -6.90 -21.88 -2.06
CA LEU A 182 -8.03 -21.09 -1.57
C LEU A 182 -8.45 -20.01 -2.57
N ARG A 183 -7.79 -19.89 -3.72
CA ARG A 183 -8.04 -18.78 -4.64
C ARG A 183 -9.48 -18.71 -5.14
N GLN A 184 -10.19 -19.83 -5.23
CA GLN A 184 -11.60 -19.88 -5.62
C GLN A 184 -12.57 -19.74 -4.43
N VAL A 185 -12.07 -19.79 -3.20
CA VAL A 185 -12.86 -19.55 -1.99
C VAL A 185 -13.23 -18.06 -1.90
N PRO A 186 -14.44 -17.68 -1.47
CA PRO A 186 -14.82 -16.29 -1.23
C PRO A 186 -13.83 -15.55 -0.31
N LEU A 187 -13.55 -14.29 -0.59
CA LEU A 187 -12.61 -13.48 0.20
C LEU A 187 -12.96 -13.47 1.70
N ARG A 188 -14.26 -13.34 2.04
CA ARG A 188 -14.71 -13.34 3.44
C ARG A 188 -14.25 -14.58 4.21
N ASP A 189 -14.25 -15.74 3.56
CA ASP A 189 -13.88 -17.01 4.20
C ASP A 189 -12.36 -17.17 4.29
N ARG A 190 -11.62 -16.73 3.28
CA ARG A 190 -10.15 -16.66 3.35
C ARG A 190 -9.70 -15.72 4.46
N ARG A 191 -10.34 -14.53 4.59
CA ARG A 191 -10.05 -13.57 5.67
C ARG A 191 -10.39 -14.12 7.05
N ARG A 192 -11.50 -14.83 7.19
CA ARG A 192 -11.89 -15.51 8.45
C ARG A 192 -10.82 -16.50 8.87
N LEU A 193 -10.36 -17.37 7.95
CA LEU A 193 -9.26 -18.30 8.22
C LEU A 193 -8.00 -17.56 8.66
N LEU A 194 -7.59 -16.51 7.92
CA LEU A 194 -6.41 -15.70 8.24
C LEU A 194 -6.53 -15.03 9.61
N LYS A 195 -7.68 -14.45 9.92
CA LYS A 195 -7.95 -13.80 11.21
C LYS A 195 -7.82 -14.80 12.35
N THR A 196 -8.49 -15.94 12.28
CA THR A 196 -8.39 -17.02 13.29
C THR A 196 -6.96 -17.53 13.44
N LEU A 197 -6.20 -17.63 12.35
CA LEU A 197 -4.78 -18.01 12.39
C LEU A 197 -3.95 -16.99 13.19
N LEU A 198 -4.20 -15.71 13.00
CA LEU A 198 -3.42 -14.64 13.63
C LEU A 198 -3.90 -14.34 15.05
N GLU A 199 -5.17 -14.50 15.42
CA GLU A 199 -5.68 -14.30 16.79
C GLU A 199 -4.93 -15.13 17.85
N THR A 200 -4.46 -16.32 17.46
CA THR A 200 -3.73 -17.21 18.37
C THR A 200 -2.21 -17.11 18.24
N ARG A 201 -1.68 -16.43 17.23
CA ARG A 201 -0.27 -16.45 16.85
C ARG A 201 0.28 -15.08 16.44
N ALA A 202 -0.54 -14.01 16.51
CA ALA A 202 -0.10 -12.68 16.18
C ALA A 202 1.07 -12.24 17.06
N THR A 203 1.93 -11.43 16.47
CA THR A 203 3.04 -10.76 17.14
C THR A 203 2.91 -9.26 16.91
N ASP A 204 3.69 -8.46 17.62
CA ASP A 204 3.71 -7.01 17.39
C ASP A 204 4.07 -6.64 15.94
N LYS A 205 4.73 -7.55 15.22
CA LYS A 205 5.21 -7.33 13.83
C LYS A 205 4.27 -7.89 12.77
N ILE A 206 3.48 -8.92 13.09
CA ILE A 206 2.57 -9.56 12.13
C ILE A 206 1.16 -9.36 12.63
N ARG A 207 0.36 -8.63 11.87
CA ARG A 207 -0.97 -8.20 12.23
C ARG A 207 -1.98 -8.55 11.14
N PHE A 208 -3.22 -8.77 11.55
CA PHE A 208 -4.34 -8.84 10.61
C PHE A 208 -4.73 -7.43 10.17
N SER A 209 -5.02 -7.24 8.89
CA SER A 209 -5.64 -6.01 8.39
C SER A 209 -7.13 -6.07 8.69
N ASP A 210 -7.57 -5.45 9.78
CA ASP A 210 -8.98 -5.39 10.12
C ASP A 210 -9.78 -4.59 9.09
N ASP A 211 -11.07 -4.86 9.02
CA ASP A 211 -12.02 -4.19 8.15
C ASP A 211 -12.95 -3.26 8.94
N PHE A 212 -13.51 -2.31 8.22
CA PHE A 212 -14.46 -1.35 8.76
C PHE A 212 -15.89 -1.77 8.42
N ALA A 213 -16.76 -1.72 9.43
CA ALA A 213 -18.19 -1.87 9.22
C ALA A 213 -18.82 -0.49 8.95
N GLY A 214 -19.70 -0.41 7.94
CA GLY A 214 -20.45 0.79 7.64
C GLY A 214 -20.53 1.11 6.14
N ASP A 215 -21.05 2.29 5.85
CA ASP A 215 -21.14 2.81 4.48
C ASP A 215 -19.77 3.23 3.96
N GLY A 216 -19.46 2.80 2.74
CA GLY A 216 -18.14 3.03 2.12
C GLY A 216 -17.78 4.51 1.94
N THR A 217 -18.77 5.38 1.70
CA THR A 217 -18.55 6.82 1.57
C THR A 217 -18.15 7.44 2.89
N SER A 218 -18.82 7.07 3.97
CA SER A 218 -18.53 7.52 5.34
C SER A 218 -17.17 7.02 5.80
N ILE A 219 -16.83 5.75 5.53
CA ILE A 219 -15.53 5.13 5.83
C ILE A 219 -14.41 5.88 5.09
N PHE A 220 -14.59 6.13 3.80
CA PHE A 220 -13.60 6.86 2.99
C PHE A 220 -13.39 8.29 3.51
N ALA A 221 -14.48 9.02 3.79
CA ALA A 221 -14.39 10.35 4.35
C ALA A 221 -13.67 10.37 5.72
N ALA A 222 -13.92 9.37 6.58
CA ALA A 222 -13.25 9.23 7.86
C ALA A 222 -11.75 8.93 7.68
N ALA A 223 -11.38 8.05 6.77
CA ALA A 223 -9.98 7.73 6.44
C ALA A 223 -9.21 8.98 6.00
N CYS A 224 -9.83 9.83 5.15
CA CYS A 224 -9.22 11.07 4.68
C CYS A 224 -9.05 12.10 5.81
N ARG A 225 -10.03 12.23 6.71
CA ARG A 225 -9.87 13.09 7.92
C ARG A 225 -8.74 12.64 8.83
N MET A 226 -8.46 11.33 8.88
CA MET A 226 -7.35 10.75 9.65
C MET A 226 -6.01 10.79 8.91
N LYS A 227 -5.95 11.42 7.72
CA LYS A 227 -4.75 11.52 6.88
C LYS A 227 -4.18 10.17 6.45
N LEU A 228 -5.02 9.13 6.36
CA LEU A 228 -4.65 7.87 5.74
C LEU A 228 -4.49 8.05 4.22
N GLU A 229 -3.70 7.19 3.58
CA GLU A 229 -3.54 7.22 2.12
C GLU A 229 -4.87 7.00 1.38
N GLY A 230 -5.78 6.23 1.98
CA GLY A 230 -7.10 5.93 1.45
C GLY A 230 -7.69 4.62 1.99
N VAL A 231 -8.55 4.02 1.19
CA VAL A 231 -9.27 2.79 1.52
C VAL A 231 -9.20 1.80 0.35
N ILE A 232 -9.13 0.51 0.66
CA ILE A 232 -9.33 -0.58 -0.29
C ILE A 232 -10.70 -1.20 -0.03
N ALA A 233 -11.59 -1.14 -1.03
CA ALA A 233 -12.85 -1.87 -1.03
C ALA A 233 -12.66 -3.20 -1.79
N LYS A 234 -13.01 -4.33 -1.16
CA LYS A 234 -12.85 -5.68 -1.71
C LYS A 234 -14.19 -6.39 -1.71
N ARG A 235 -14.58 -6.98 -2.85
CA ARG A 235 -15.79 -7.80 -2.94
C ARG A 235 -15.66 -9.03 -2.04
N ALA A 236 -16.59 -9.17 -1.08
CA ALA A 236 -16.54 -10.18 -0.04
C ALA A 236 -16.70 -11.62 -0.59
N ASP A 237 -17.43 -11.77 -1.69
CA ASP A 237 -17.71 -13.04 -2.37
C ASP A 237 -16.70 -13.39 -3.48
N ALA A 238 -15.73 -12.52 -3.76
CA ALA A 238 -14.85 -12.68 -4.91
C ALA A 238 -13.71 -13.68 -4.69
N PRO A 239 -13.29 -14.39 -5.76
CA PRO A 239 -12.08 -15.18 -5.77
C PRO A 239 -10.83 -14.28 -5.79
N TYR A 240 -9.67 -14.89 -5.48
CA TYR A 240 -8.36 -14.25 -5.63
C TYR A 240 -7.85 -14.43 -7.07
N VAL A 241 -7.52 -13.33 -7.75
CA VAL A 241 -7.01 -13.35 -9.12
C VAL A 241 -5.68 -12.61 -9.23
N SER A 242 -4.64 -13.25 -9.77
CA SER A 242 -3.28 -12.71 -9.86
C SER A 242 -3.13 -11.64 -10.96
N ARG A 243 -4.04 -10.68 -11.01
CA ARG A 243 -4.06 -9.55 -11.96
C ARG A 243 -4.84 -8.38 -11.41
N ARG A 244 -4.89 -7.25 -12.13
CA ARG A 244 -5.80 -6.15 -11.80
C ARG A 244 -7.24 -6.60 -11.96
N SER A 245 -8.07 -6.26 -10.97
CA SER A 245 -9.46 -6.69 -10.89
C SER A 245 -10.36 -5.56 -10.42
N LYS A 246 -11.59 -5.53 -10.92
CA LYS A 246 -12.66 -4.66 -10.44
C LYS A 246 -13.32 -5.17 -9.14
N THR A 247 -12.92 -6.35 -8.66
CA THR A 247 -13.37 -6.88 -7.37
C THR A 247 -12.55 -6.34 -6.19
N TRP A 248 -11.44 -5.66 -6.47
CA TRP A 248 -10.69 -4.85 -5.52
C TRP A 248 -10.59 -3.44 -6.08
N LEU A 249 -11.06 -2.46 -5.29
CA LEU A 249 -11.10 -1.05 -5.65
C LEU A 249 -10.24 -0.26 -4.66
N LYS A 250 -9.50 0.73 -5.13
CA LYS A 250 -8.76 1.66 -4.28
C LYS A 250 -9.34 3.06 -4.41
N LEU A 251 -9.60 3.68 -3.26
CA LEU A 251 -9.99 5.07 -3.11
C LEU A 251 -8.83 5.79 -2.44
N LYS A 252 -8.33 6.86 -3.02
CA LYS A 252 -7.19 7.64 -2.51
C LYS A 252 -7.66 8.98 -1.98
N CYS A 253 -7.22 9.35 -0.78
CA CYS A 253 -7.54 10.64 -0.15
C CYS A 253 -6.80 11.81 -0.81
N THR A 254 -5.63 11.54 -1.38
CA THR A 254 -4.82 12.51 -2.12
C THR A 254 -4.44 11.94 -3.48
N GLN A 255 -4.23 12.80 -4.46
CA GLN A 255 -3.66 12.38 -5.73
C GLN A 255 -2.20 11.99 -5.49
N ARG A 256 -1.90 10.72 -5.65
CA ARG A 256 -0.57 10.18 -5.44
C ARG A 256 -0.34 9.01 -6.40
N GLN A 257 0.73 9.06 -7.15
CA GLN A 257 1.14 7.96 -8.03
C GLN A 257 2.65 7.95 -8.26
N GLU A 258 3.11 6.90 -8.91
CA GLU A 258 4.50 6.76 -9.29
C GLU A 258 4.79 7.42 -10.62
N PHE A 259 6.02 7.98 -10.71
CA PHE A 259 6.57 8.61 -11.91
C PHE A 259 7.98 8.11 -12.18
N VAL A 260 8.33 8.04 -13.45
CA VAL A 260 9.71 7.79 -13.87
C VAL A 260 10.51 9.07 -13.68
N ILE A 261 11.67 8.99 -13.03
CA ILE A 261 12.61 10.12 -13.00
C ILE A 261 13.36 10.15 -14.33
N VAL A 262 13.22 11.26 -15.04
CA VAL A 262 13.80 11.44 -16.38
C VAL A 262 14.92 12.48 -16.41
N GLY A 263 15.05 13.25 -15.31
CA GLY A 263 16.10 14.26 -15.16
C GLY A 263 16.01 14.97 -13.82
N PHE A 264 16.86 15.94 -13.63
CA PHE A 264 16.88 16.80 -12.46
C PHE A 264 17.50 18.16 -12.78
N THR A 265 17.34 19.13 -11.86
CA THR A 265 18.08 20.39 -11.86
C THR A 265 18.99 20.45 -10.66
N ASP A 266 20.11 21.17 -10.78
CA ASP A 266 20.98 21.43 -9.66
C ASP A 266 20.36 22.50 -8.72
N ARG A 267 20.67 22.41 -7.42
CA ARG A 267 20.21 23.39 -6.44
C ARG A 267 20.81 24.75 -6.77
N LYS A 268 19.97 25.78 -6.92
CA LYS A 268 20.38 27.16 -7.31
C LYS A 268 21.18 27.23 -8.61
N GLY A 269 21.15 26.21 -9.48
CA GLY A 269 21.94 26.15 -10.71
C GLY A 269 23.41 25.80 -10.53
N GLU A 270 23.86 25.48 -9.34
CA GLU A 270 25.24 25.13 -9.02
C GLU A 270 25.47 23.63 -9.10
N ARG A 271 26.29 23.17 -10.04
CA ARG A 271 26.60 21.73 -10.22
C ARG A 271 27.30 21.11 -9.01
N THR A 272 28.07 21.91 -8.27
CA THR A 272 28.83 21.49 -7.08
C THR A 272 28.02 21.52 -5.80
N ALA A 273 26.86 22.23 -5.78
CA ALA A 273 26.00 22.28 -4.60
C ALA A 273 25.53 20.88 -4.18
N PRO A 274 25.52 20.55 -2.89
CA PRO A 274 24.95 19.31 -2.40
C PRO A 274 23.44 19.30 -2.63
N GLY A 275 22.92 18.20 -3.21
CA GLY A 275 21.51 18.00 -3.47
C GLY A 275 21.02 18.51 -4.81
N ILE A 276 19.73 18.31 -5.05
CA ILE A 276 19.01 18.67 -6.27
C ILE A 276 18.09 19.87 -6.03
N GLY A 277 17.76 20.60 -7.11
CA GLY A 277 16.75 21.65 -7.10
C GLY A 277 15.35 21.11 -7.38
N SER A 278 15.22 20.29 -8.43
CA SER A 278 13.97 19.60 -8.77
C SER A 278 14.25 18.26 -9.45
N LEU A 279 13.28 17.34 -9.39
CA LEU A 279 13.21 16.14 -10.26
C LEU A 279 12.32 16.46 -11.45
N LEU A 280 12.71 15.96 -12.61
CA LEU A 280 11.94 15.95 -13.84
C LEU A 280 11.27 14.60 -13.99
N LEU A 281 9.97 14.56 -14.26
CA LEU A 281 9.13 13.38 -14.15
C LEU A 281 8.51 13.01 -15.49
N GLY A 282 8.32 11.71 -15.70
CA GLY A 282 7.65 11.16 -16.87
C GLY A 282 6.74 9.99 -16.52
N VAL A 283 5.84 9.67 -17.43
CA VAL A 283 5.00 8.46 -17.43
C VAL A 283 4.98 7.88 -18.83
N HIS A 284 4.65 6.59 -18.96
CA HIS A 284 4.39 6.01 -20.28
C HIS A 284 2.92 6.23 -20.66
N ASP A 285 2.71 6.59 -21.92
CA ASP A 285 1.37 6.67 -22.51
C ASP A 285 0.82 5.27 -22.86
N ASP A 286 -0.39 5.23 -23.43
CA ASP A 286 -1.03 3.97 -23.81
C ASP A 286 -0.31 3.22 -24.93
N ALA A 287 0.55 3.92 -25.70
CA ALA A 287 1.43 3.33 -26.71
C ALA A 287 2.80 2.87 -26.16
N GLY A 288 3.05 3.04 -24.86
CA GLY A 288 4.30 2.70 -24.21
C GLY A 288 5.42 3.75 -24.40
N LYS A 289 5.11 4.92 -24.96
CA LYS A 289 6.05 6.01 -25.16
C LYS A 289 6.20 6.81 -23.88
N LEU A 290 7.44 7.10 -23.47
CA LEU A 290 7.70 7.96 -22.31
C LEU A 290 7.37 9.42 -22.65
N VAL A 291 6.50 10.05 -21.85
CA VAL A 291 6.08 11.44 -21.98
C VAL A 291 6.38 12.23 -20.71
N PHE A 292 6.70 13.52 -20.87
CA PHE A 292 6.99 14.41 -19.75
C PHE A 292 5.72 14.70 -18.95
N ALA A 293 5.81 14.64 -17.60
CA ALA A 293 4.69 14.81 -16.69
C ALA A 293 4.84 16.02 -15.75
N GLY A 294 5.93 16.78 -15.86
CA GLY A 294 6.19 17.94 -15.01
C GLY A 294 7.41 17.76 -14.11
N SER A 295 7.50 18.58 -13.09
CA SER A 295 8.62 18.58 -12.15
C SER A 295 8.14 18.68 -10.70
N VAL A 296 8.98 18.23 -9.78
CA VAL A 296 8.79 18.37 -8.33
C VAL A 296 10.04 18.95 -7.68
N GLY A 297 9.86 19.96 -6.83
CA GLY A 297 10.97 20.69 -6.19
C GLY A 297 10.92 20.66 -4.65
N THR A 298 10.11 19.81 -4.07
CA THR A 298 9.90 19.72 -2.61
C THR A 298 9.59 18.30 -2.16
N GLY A 299 9.53 18.04 -0.85
CA GLY A 299 9.17 16.74 -0.26
C GLY A 299 10.38 15.92 0.21
N TRP A 300 11.60 16.42 0.12
CA TRP A 300 12.82 15.76 0.59
C TRP A 300 13.57 16.54 1.65
N SER A 301 14.33 15.84 2.49
CA SER A 301 15.32 16.41 3.39
C SER A 301 16.62 16.75 2.62
N THR A 302 17.51 17.50 3.24
CA THR A 302 18.83 17.78 2.67
C THR A 302 19.62 16.49 2.40
N GLU A 303 19.54 15.51 3.29
CA GLU A 303 20.20 14.21 3.14
C GLU A 303 19.62 13.43 1.95
N THR A 304 18.28 13.38 1.84
CA THR A 304 17.59 12.74 0.71
C THR A 304 17.93 13.41 -0.60
N ALA A 305 17.99 14.75 -0.64
CA ALA A 305 18.39 15.50 -1.84
C ALA A 305 19.82 15.19 -2.29
N ALA A 306 20.74 15.02 -1.35
CA ALA A 306 22.14 14.66 -1.63
C ALA A 306 22.24 13.20 -2.13
N ASP A 307 21.47 12.27 -1.54
CA ASP A 307 21.43 10.89 -1.99
C ASP A 307 20.83 10.76 -3.41
N LEU A 308 19.73 11.46 -3.66
CA LEU A 308 19.13 11.55 -4.99
C LEU A 308 20.15 12.06 -6.00
N LYS A 309 20.89 13.11 -5.69
CA LYS A 309 21.92 13.66 -6.59
C LYS A 309 22.98 12.62 -6.93
N ARG A 310 23.53 11.91 -5.94
CA ARG A 310 24.55 10.86 -6.17
C ARG A 310 24.05 9.79 -7.15
N ARG A 311 22.82 9.31 -6.92
CA ARG A 311 22.19 8.27 -7.77
C ARG A 311 21.94 8.80 -9.18
N LEU A 312 21.45 10.03 -9.32
CA LEU A 312 21.09 10.63 -10.60
C LEU A 312 22.31 10.98 -11.46
N VAL A 313 23.37 11.51 -10.85
CA VAL A 313 24.63 11.79 -11.56
C VAL A 313 25.22 10.54 -12.20
N ALA A 314 25.14 9.38 -11.53
CA ALA A 314 25.60 8.11 -12.08
C ALA A 314 24.77 7.63 -13.31
N LEU A 315 23.58 8.19 -13.51
CA LEU A 315 22.66 7.85 -14.60
C LEU A 315 22.58 8.94 -15.69
N GLU A 316 23.39 10.00 -15.58
CA GLU A 316 23.31 11.16 -16.49
C GLU A 316 23.51 10.77 -17.95
N VAL A 317 22.73 11.39 -18.85
CA VAL A 317 22.79 11.23 -20.30
C VAL A 317 22.75 12.60 -20.98
N LYS A 318 23.26 12.68 -22.22
CA LYS A 318 23.36 13.95 -22.97
C LYS A 318 22.00 14.48 -23.46
N HIS A 319 21.08 13.58 -23.79
CA HIS A 319 19.81 13.91 -24.45
C HIS A 319 18.62 13.52 -23.58
N PRO A 320 17.48 14.25 -23.68
CA PRO A 320 16.24 13.85 -23.01
C PRO A 320 15.80 12.45 -23.46
N PRO A 321 15.28 11.61 -22.55
CA PRO A 321 14.85 10.25 -22.86
C PRO A 321 13.48 10.17 -23.56
N PHE A 322 12.98 11.28 -24.09
CA PHE A 322 11.71 11.37 -24.82
C PHE A 322 11.96 11.35 -26.34
N ALA A 323 11.11 10.69 -27.13
CA ALA A 323 11.21 10.67 -28.57
C ALA A 323 10.90 12.04 -29.22
N ASP A 324 10.03 12.84 -28.62
CA ASP A 324 9.72 14.22 -29.01
C ASP A 324 10.17 15.15 -27.90
N ALA A 325 11.18 15.97 -28.17
CA ALA A 325 11.68 17.00 -27.25
C ALA A 325 10.71 18.19 -27.08
N THR A 326 9.47 18.07 -27.51
CA THR A 326 8.45 19.09 -27.34
C THR A 326 7.96 19.09 -25.89
N LYS A 327 8.73 19.79 -25.02
CA LYS A 327 8.14 20.29 -23.79
C LYS A 327 6.91 21.09 -24.15
N PRO A 328 5.78 20.92 -23.44
CA PRO A 328 4.67 21.85 -23.56
C PRO A 328 5.23 23.25 -23.42
N LYS A 329 4.95 24.13 -24.39
CA LYS A 329 5.35 25.55 -24.32
C LYS A 329 4.87 26.08 -22.99
N SER A 330 5.77 26.48 -22.12
CA SER A 330 5.46 26.99 -20.80
C SER A 330 4.38 28.08 -20.93
N GLY A 331 3.28 27.92 -20.20
CA GLY A 331 2.23 28.94 -20.16
C GLY A 331 2.81 30.28 -19.72
N ARG A 332 2.12 31.37 -20.03
CA ARG A 332 2.50 32.79 -19.81
C ARG A 332 3.00 33.10 -18.38
N TRP A 333 2.77 32.20 -17.43
CA TRP A 333 3.09 32.30 -16.00
C TRP A 333 4.23 31.39 -15.53
N SER A 334 4.75 30.50 -16.35
CA SER A 334 5.91 29.72 -15.97
C SER A 334 7.17 30.55 -16.25
N ARG A 335 7.76 31.13 -15.19
CA ARG A 335 9.15 31.60 -15.27
C ARG A 335 9.97 30.36 -15.63
N ARG A 336 10.55 30.30 -16.83
CA ARG A 336 11.58 29.32 -17.17
C ARG A 336 12.56 29.31 -16.03
N SER A 337 12.71 28.21 -15.34
CA SER A 337 13.84 28.02 -14.43
C SER A 337 15.10 28.30 -15.27
N ALA A 338 15.85 29.31 -14.90
CA ALA A 338 17.15 29.61 -15.52
C ALA A 338 18.19 28.51 -15.25
N VAL A 339 17.79 27.48 -14.50
CA VAL A 339 18.65 26.36 -14.09
C VAL A 339 18.66 25.31 -15.19
N PRO A 340 19.83 24.94 -15.74
CA PRO A 340 19.96 23.91 -16.74
C PRO A 340 19.41 22.58 -16.24
N GLU A 341 18.67 21.88 -17.11
CA GLU A 341 18.17 20.54 -16.86
C GLU A 341 19.25 19.50 -17.21
N ARG A 342 19.34 18.47 -16.35
CA ARG A 342 20.24 17.34 -16.55
C ARG A 342 19.40 16.10 -16.71
N TRP A 343 19.57 15.41 -17.84
CA TRP A 343 18.80 14.23 -18.18
C TRP A 343 19.44 12.96 -17.64
N VAL A 344 18.64 11.97 -17.31
CA VAL A 344 19.12 10.68 -16.79
C VAL A 344 18.45 9.51 -17.52
N LYS A 345 19.12 8.35 -17.49
CA LYS A 345 18.49 7.07 -17.91
C LYS A 345 17.21 6.85 -17.11
N PRO A 346 16.06 6.56 -17.75
CA PRO A 346 14.75 6.47 -17.09
C PRO A 346 14.56 5.11 -16.40
N VAL A 347 15.33 4.86 -15.33
CA VAL A 347 15.33 3.59 -14.57
C VAL A 347 14.84 3.75 -13.13
N LEU A 348 14.91 4.97 -12.57
CA LEU A 348 14.42 5.24 -11.22
C LEU A 348 12.96 5.67 -11.24
N VAL A 349 12.23 5.24 -10.23
CA VAL A 349 10.81 5.57 -10.04
C VAL A 349 10.65 6.29 -8.71
N ALA A 350 9.89 7.38 -8.72
CA ALA A 350 9.53 8.16 -7.55
C ALA A 350 8.02 8.07 -7.28
N GLU A 351 7.64 7.98 -6.03
CA GLU A 351 6.29 8.23 -5.55
C GLU A 351 6.11 9.74 -5.37
N ILE A 352 5.06 10.32 -5.96
CA ILE A 352 4.77 11.76 -5.94
C ILE A 352 3.32 11.96 -5.51
N SER A 353 3.09 12.81 -4.52
CA SER A 353 1.78 13.39 -4.22
C SER A 353 1.61 14.71 -5.00
N PHE A 354 0.40 15.03 -5.40
CA PHE A 354 0.10 16.23 -6.17
C PHE A 354 -1.38 16.61 -6.02
N SER A 355 -1.74 17.86 -6.35
CA SER A 355 -3.14 18.31 -6.27
C SER A 355 -3.98 17.80 -7.45
N GLU A 356 -3.49 17.98 -8.66
CA GLU A 356 -4.21 17.66 -9.87
C GLU A 356 -3.28 17.53 -11.09
N TRP A 357 -3.79 16.91 -12.14
CA TRP A 357 -3.22 17.02 -13.47
C TRP A 357 -3.79 18.26 -14.17
N THR A 358 -2.91 19.10 -14.71
CA THR A 358 -3.32 20.23 -15.54
C THR A 358 -3.83 19.76 -16.91
N PRO A 359 -4.60 20.58 -17.64
CA PRO A 359 -5.06 20.22 -18.98
C PRO A 359 -3.96 19.88 -19.98
N ASP A 360 -2.79 20.49 -19.82
CA ASP A 360 -1.59 20.22 -20.62
C ASP A 360 -0.76 19.01 -20.13
N GLY A 361 -1.32 18.21 -19.20
CA GLY A 361 -0.76 16.94 -18.77
C GLY A 361 0.41 17.06 -17.82
N GLN A 362 0.51 18.14 -17.06
CA GLN A 362 1.54 18.31 -16.03
C GLN A 362 0.97 18.23 -14.61
N LEU A 363 1.83 18.05 -13.62
CA LEU A 363 1.46 18.01 -12.22
C LEU A 363 1.40 19.40 -11.61
N ARG A 364 0.40 19.64 -10.73
CA ARG A 364 0.30 20.84 -9.92
C ARG A 364 0.53 20.51 -8.44
N HIS A 365 1.30 21.39 -7.75
CA HIS A 365 1.65 21.26 -6.33
C HIS A 365 2.23 19.88 -5.97
N ALA A 366 3.19 19.42 -6.79
CA ALA A 366 3.81 18.12 -6.61
C ALA A 366 4.78 18.11 -5.41
N SER A 367 4.78 17.01 -4.64
CA SER A 367 5.70 16.73 -3.54
C SER A 367 6.25 15.31 -3.67
N PHE A 368 7.55 15.18 -3.46
CA PHE A 368 8.23 13.87 -3.46
C PHE A 368 7.94 13.13 -2.15
N GLU A 369 7.54 11.87 -2.26
CA GLU A 369 7.25 11.00 -1.13
C GLU A 369 8.36 9.95 -0.91
N GLY A 370 9.05 9.54 -2.01
CA GLY A 370 10.15 8.60 -1.92
C GLY A 370 10.46 7.90 -3.24
N LEU A 371 11.56 7.12 -3.27
CA LEU A 371 11.89 6.25 -4.39
C LEU A 371 11.13 4.91 -4.31
N ARG A 372 10.73 4.37 -5.44
CA ARG A 372 10.10 3.04 -5.53
C ARG A 372 11.10 2.03 -6.10
N MET A 373 11.50 1.06 -5.26
CA MET A 373 12.42 -0.02 -5.67
C MET A 373 11.71 -1.29 -6.11
N ASP A 374 10.40 -1.35 -5.92
CA ASP A 374 9.55 -2.52 -6.20
C ASP A 374 8.87 -2.47 -7.56
N LYS A 375 8.97 -1.33 -8.28
CA LYS A 375 8.33 -1.12 -9.59
C LYS A 375 9.36 -0.73 -10.67
N PRO A 376 9.29 -1.31 -11.87
CA PRO A 376 10.15 -0.89 -12.96
C PRO A 376 9.58 0.33 -13.65
N ALA A 377 10.46 1.17 -14.15
CA ALA A 377 10.11 2.39 -14.85
C ALA A 377 9.16 2.15 -16.04
N GLN A 378 9.37 1.09 -16.81
CA GLN A 378 8.55 0.77 -18.00
C GLN A 378 7.08 0.47 -17.70
N SER A 379 6.73 0.16 -16.44
CA SER A 379 5.34 -0.12 -16.03
C SER A 379 4.60 1.10 -15.51
N ILE A 380 5.23 2.26 -15.50
CA ILE A 380 4.66 3.47 -14.91
C ILE A 380 3.86 4.22 -15.97
N THR A 381 2.54 4.23 -15.80
CA THR A 381 1.57 4.92 -16.66
C THR A 381 0.72 5.89 -15.83
N ARG A 382 0.05 6.83 -16.49
CA ARG A 382 -0.89 7.73 -15.80
C ARG A 382 -2.06 6.92 -15.23
N GLU A 383 -2.28 7.00 -13.93
CA GLU A 383 -3.47 6.41 -13.30
C GLU A 383 -4.73 7.24 -13.63
N ARG A 384 -5.77 6.55 -14.08
CA ARG A 384 -7.10 7.13 -14.32
C ARG A 384 -8.11 6.44 -13.43
N ALA A 385 -8.89 7.22 -12.68
CA ALA A 385 -9.99 6.70 -11.90
C ALA A 385 -11.14 6.24 -12.82
N LEU A 386 -11.74 5.10 -12.48
CA LEU A 386 -12.98 4.65 -13.11
C LEU A 386 -14.17 5.08 -12.24
N GLU A 387 -15.30 5.37 -12.89
CA GLU A 387 -16.55 5.56 -12.16
C GLU A 387 -17.00 4.23 -11.53
N PRO A 388 -17.47 4.25 -10.28
CA PRO A 388 -17.81 3.03 -9.52
C PRO A 388 -18.87 2.16 -10.20
N GLU A 389 -19.87 2.78 -10.84
CA GLU A 389 -20.95 2.07 -11.53
C GLU A 389 -20.44 1.19 -12.68
N LEU A 390 -19.38 1.62 -13.37
CA LEU A 390 -18.72 0.84 -14.43
C LEU A 390 -17.86 -0.28 -13.86
N ALA A 391 -17.41 -0.14 -12.62
CA ALA A 391 -16.58 -1.15 -11.95
C ALA A 391 -17.37 -2.42 -11.59
N GLY A 392 -18.68 -2.32 -11.35
CA GLY A 392 -19.56 -3.44 -10.98
C GLY A 392 -20.19 -4.21 -12.15
N ARG A 393 -20.17 -3.69 -13.37
CA ARG A 393 -20.79 -4.36 -14.55
C ARG A 393 -19.88 -5.48 -15.07
N LYS A 394 -20.45 -6.69 -15.22
CA LYS A 394 -19.83 -7.75 -16.01
C LYS A 394 -19.63 -7.28 -17.44
N PRO A 395 -18.50 -7.60 -18.11
CA PRO A 395 -18.35 -7.31 -19.52
C PRO A 395 -19.51 -8.00 -20.27
N LEU A 396 -20.24 -7.24 -21.07
CA LEU A 396 -21.17 -7.78 -22.06
C LEU A 396 -20.37 -8.71 -22.97
N ARG A 397 -20.70 -10.01 -22.96
CA ARG A 397 -20.16 -10.96 -23.94
C ARG A 397 -20.62 -10.48 -25.32
N ARG A 398 -19.67 -10.09 -26.17
CA ARG A 398 -19.87 -10.02 -27.61
C ARG A 398 -19.59 -11.38 -28.23
#